data_777dc1c4468aece555848d5d8ca77f62
#
_entry.id   777dc1c4468aece555848d5d8ca77f62
#
_cell.length_a   1.000
_cell.length_b   1.000
_cell.length_c   1.000
_cell.angle_alpha   90.00
_cell.angle_beta   90.00
_cell.angle_gamma   90.00
#
_symmetry.space_group_name_H-M   'P 1'
#
loop_
_entity.id
_entity.type
_entity.pdbx_description
1 polymer ?
#
loop_
_entity_poly.entity_id
_entity_poly.type
_entity_poly.pdbx_seq_one_letter_code
_entity_poly.pdbx_strand_id
1 'polypeptide(L)'
;LWTALRIKELDPTVDVAVLEADLCGSGASGRNGGFTLSWWPKLERLIARYGEEEALRLGHAAEQSISAIGAFCERHGIDAHYRQAGWLWTATTPLHAGNWEHAIRACERRGIDVFQRLTPAAVAARTGSSAHVAGVWERGPATVQPALLARGLRRVALEQGIRVFEHSPVLRLDESPRPVVRSLHDSIAAEKVILAINAWAASLPELRRTMIPVSSDMVATAPRPERLASTGWTGGECITDSRLMVAYYRTTRDGRIAFGRGSGALGGRGRVSRTFDHDPDRAASVAADLRRLYPMLADVPITHTWSGVVDRSETGTPFFGRLGGNPSILYGVGFSGNGVGPTHMAGSILASSALDRRDEWSETPLNRGPESLFPPDPVRYYGGLLVRAAVKRKEETEERGQHAGPFTRAVATLAPSGMRKGGKPLPTETAGTTAD
;
A
#
# COMPACT_ATOMS: atom_id res chain seq x y z
N LEU A 1 -5.83 -5.26 13.70
CA LEU A 1 -6.29 -4.34 14.75
C LEU A 1 -7.56 -3.59 14.34
N TRP A 2 -7.63 -2.92 13.17
CA TRP A 2 -8.85 -2.22 12.75
C TRP A 2 -10.08 -3.13 12.73
N THR A 3 -9.97 -4.35 12.22
CA THR A 3 -11.06 -5.32 12.22
C THR A 3 -11.53 -5.67 13.63
N ALA A 4 -10.59 -5.92 14.55
CA ALA A 4 -10.89 -6.24 15.94
C ALA A 4 -11.62 -5.10 16.65
N LEU A 5 -11.14 -3.86 16.48
CA LEU A 5 -11.79 -2.66 16.99
C LEU A 5 -13.20 -2.49 16.40
N ARG A 6 -13.33 -2.67 15.09
CA ARG A 6 -14.64 -2.55 14.42
C ARG A 6 -15.64 -3.61 14.85
N ILE A 7 -15.20 -4.86 15.11
CA ILE A 7 -16.06 -5.90 15.70
C ILE A 7 -16.58 -5.43 17.06
N LYS A 8 -15.72 -4.92 17.93
CA LYS A 8 -16.15 -4.43 19.27
C LYS A 8 -17.06 -3.21 19.21
N GLU A 9 -16.91 -2.35 18.19
CA GLU A 9 -17.86 -1.25 17.96
C GLU A 9 -19.24 -1.75 17.50
N LEU A 10 -19.29 -2.78 16.66
CA LEU A 10 -20.53 -3.33 16.10
C LEU A 10 -21.23 -4.28 17.08
N ASP A 11 -20.47 -5.05 17.84
CA ASP A 11 -20.96 -5.96 18.86
C ASP A 11 -19.95 -6.10 20.01
N PRO A 12 -20.13 -5.34 21.11
CA PRO A 12 -19.26 -5.40 22.29
C PRO A 12 -19.20 -6.76 22.98
N THR A 13 -20.16 -7.65 22.74
CA THR A 13 -20.25 -8.96 23.41
C THR A 13 -19.30 -10.00 22.81
N VAL A 14 -18.86 -9.81 21.58
CA VAL A 14 -17.98 -10.74 20.89
C VAL A 14 -16.62 -10.81 21.58
N ASP A 15 -16.16 -11.99 21.91
CA ASP A 15 -14.82 -12.23 22.42
C ASP A 15 -13.82 -12.23 21.26
N VAL A 16 -12.88 -11.27 21.28
CA VAL A 16 -11.91 -11.06 20.21
C VAL A 16 -10.50 -11.25 20.73
N ALA A 17 -9.73 -12.13 20.04
CA ALA A 17 -8.30 -12.29 20.27
C ALA A 17 -7.50 -11.95 18.98
N VAL A 18 -6.36 -11.31 19.16
CA VAL A 18 -5.39 -11.00 18.10
C VAL A 18 -4.09 -11.73 18.44
N LEU A 19 -3.58 -12.53 17.51
CA LEU A 19 -2.27 -13.17 17.61
C LEU A 19 -1.31 -12.47 16.65
N GLU A 20 -0.18 -12.02 17.17
CA GLU A 20 0.89 -11.35 16.43
C GLU A 20 2.19 -12.13 16.64
N ALA A 21 2.90 -12.43 15.55
CA ALA A 21 4.10 -13.25 15.60
C ALA A 21 5.27 -12.60 16.36
N ASP A 22 5.33 -11.26 16.32
CA ASP A 22 6.35 -10.46 16.99
C ASP A 22 5.66 -9.36 17.82
N LEU A 23 5.79 -8.11 17.45
CA LEU A 23 5.11 -6.96 18.08
C LEU A 23 4.15 -6.32 17.07
N CYS A 24 3.03 -5.81 17.54
CA CYS A 24 2.09 -5.07 16.70
C CYS A 24 2.82 -3.90 16.00
N GLY A 25 2.93 -3.97 14.67
CA GLY A 25 3.67 -3.01 13.86
C GLY A 25 5.04 -3.50 13.39
N SER A 26 5.54 -4.66 13.80
CA SER A 26 6.83 -5.21 13.31
C SER A 26 6.81 -5.63 11.85
N GLY A 27 5.63 -5.94 11.30
CA GLY A 27 5.44 -6.25 9.88
C GLY A 27 5.25 -5.01 9.01
N ALA A 28 4.53 -5.17 7.90
CA ALA A 28 4.23 -4.09 6.94
C ALA A 28 3.53 -2.88 7.59
N SER A 29 2.75 -3.10 8.64
CA SER A 29 1.99 -2.05 9.33
C SER A 29 2.85 -0.96 9.95
N GLY A 30 4.06 -1.27 10.42
CA GLY A 30 4.96 -0.26 11.00
C GLY A 30 6.18 0.08 10.14
N ARG A 31 6.46 -0.70 9.09
CA ARG A 31 7.64 -0.52 8.22
C ARG A 31 7.37 0.29 6.95
N ASN A 32 6.13 0.71 6.72
CA ASN A 32 5.74 1.50 5.55
C ASN A 32 6.14 2.97 5.67
N GLY A 33 5.97 3.74 4.58
CA GLY A 33 6.29 5.18 4.53
C GLY A 33 5.34 6.09 5.33
N GLY A 34 4.23 5.55 5.83
CA GLY A 34 3.24 6.30 6.59
C GLY A 34 2.32 7.16 5.73
N PHE A 35 2.05 6.78 4.49
CA PHE A 35 1.16 7.51 3.59
C PHE A 35 -0.27 6.96 3.67
N THR A 36 -1.23 7.82 3.95
CA THR A 36 -2.65 7.52 3.85
C THR A 36 -3.18 8.15 2.57
N LEU A 37 -3.20 7.37 1.50
CA LEU A 37 -3.58 7.85 0.16
C LEU A 37 -5.03 7.46 -0.17
N SER A 38 -5.68 8.29 -0.98
CA SER A 38 -6.97 8.01 -1.58
C SER A 38 -6.90 6.95 -2.69
N TRP A 39 -8.07 6.63 -3.28
CA TRP A 39 -8.15 5.80 -4.47
C TRP A 39 -8.51 6.57 -5.74
N TRP A 40 -8.60 7.89 -5.70
CA TRP A 40 -8.89 8.71 -6.87
C TRP A 40 -7.91 8.48 -8.03
N PRO A 41 -6.59 8.28 -7.82
CA PRO A 41 -5.67 7.92 -8.91
C PRO A 41 -5.97 6.57 -9.59
N LYS A 42 -6.81 5.74 -8.99
CA LYS A 42 -7.22 4.41 -9.50
C LYS A 42 -8.62 4.41 -10.11
N LEU A 43 -9.33 5.54 -10.12
CA LEU A 43 -10.77 5.61 -10.43
C LEU A 43 -11.15 4.94 -11.75
N GLU A 44 -10.44 5.19 -12.86
CA GLU A 44 -10.75 4.54 -14.15
C GLU A 44 -10.68 3.02 -14.08
N ARG A 45 -9.69 2.48 -13.34
CA ARG A 45 -9.55 1.03 -13.16
C ARG A 45 -10.65 0.43 -12.28
N LEU A 46 -11.07 1.17 -11.27
CA LEU A 46 -12.19 0.77 -10.43
C LEU A 46 -13.49 0.76 -11.25
N ILE A 47 -13.72 1.78 -12.07
CA ILE A 47 -14.89 1.85 -12.97
C ILE A 47 -14.89 0.68 -13.96
N ALA A 48 -13.75 0.39 -14.60
CA ALA A 48 -13.64 -0.70 -15.55
C ALA A 48 -13.90 -2.09 -14.93
N ARG A 49 -13.76 -2.21 -13.60
CA ARG A 49 -13.93 -3.49 -12.88
C ARG A 49 -15.26 -3.64 -12.19
N TYR A 50 -15.72 -2.57 -11.56
CA TYR A 50 -16.84 -2.63 -10.61
C TYR A 50 -18.03 -1.77 -11.05
N GLY A 51 -17.91 -1.07 -12.19
CA GLY A 51 -18.89 -0.07 -12.61
C GLY A 51 -18.67 1.27 -11.92
N GLU A 52 -19.34 2.30 -12.44
CA GLU A 52 -19.12 3.68 -12.02
C GLU A 52 -19.59 3.94 -10.58
N GLU A 53 -20.80 3.49 -10.24
CA GLU A 53 -21.40 3.70 -8.93
C GLU A 53 -20.52 3.12 -7.81
N GLU A 54 -20.13 1.86 -7.93
CA GLU A 54 -19.30 1.20 -6.92
C GLU A 54 -17.87 1.78 -6.88
N ALA A 55 -17.31 2.16 -8.02
CA ALA A 55 -16.01 2.80 -8.08
C ALA A 55 -15.98 4.15 -7.34
N LEU A 56 -17.04 4.95 -7.47
CA LEU A 56 -17.21 6.20 -6.75
C LEU A 56 -17.39 5.94 -5.25
N ARG A 57 -18.23 4.98 -4.88
CA ARG A 57 -18.41 4.59 -3.47
C ARG A 57 -17.09 4.18 -2.83
N LEU A 58 -16.30 3.33 -3.50
CA LEU A 58 -14.99 2.91 -3.01
C LEU A 58 -13.98 4.06 -2.96
N GLY A 59 -14.02 4.98 -3.91
CA GLY A 59 -13.20 6.19 -3.93
C GLY A 59 -13.46 7.07 -2.70
N HIS A 60 -14.74 7.35 -2.43
CA HIS A 60 -15.16 8.12 -1.25
C HIS A 60 -14.85 7.37 0.06
N ALA A 61 -15.08 6.07 0.13
CA ALA A 61 -14.75 5.28 1.32
C ALA A 61 -13.24 5.30 1.64
N ALA A 62 -12.38 5.22 0.61
CA ALA A 62 -10.94 5.33 0.77
C ALA A 62 -10.52 6.75 1.24
N GLU A 63 -11.14 7.79 0.71
CA GLU A 63 -10.92 9.17 1.14
C GLU A 63 -11.38 9.41 2.59
N GLN A 64 -12.58 8.97 2.94
CA GLN A 64 -13.12 9.04 4.30
C GLN A 64 -12.23 8.30 5.31
N SER A 65 -11.64 7.17 4.93
CA SER A 65 -10.71 6.43 5.79
C SER A 65 -9.50 7.28 6.21
N ILE A 66 -9.05 8.24 5.40
CA ILE A 66 -7.94 9.12 5.73
C ILE A 66 -8.31 9.98 6.95
N SER A 67 -9.41 10.72 6.85
CA SER A 67 -9.90 11.58 7.92
C SER A 67 -10.33 10.78 9.16
N ALA A 68 -10.94 9.60 8.96
CA ALA A 68 -11.35 8.72 10.05
C ALA A 68 -10.16 8.23 10.90
N ILE A 69 -9.00 7.94 10.28
CA ILE A 69 -7.78 7.60 11.01
C ILE A 69 -7.32 8.78 11.87
N GLY A 70 -7.34 10.00 11.33
CA GLY A 70 -7.01 11.21 12.10
C GLY A 70 -7.93 11.41 13.29
N ALA A 71 -9.24 11.36 13.07
CA ALA A 71 -10.27 11.50 14.11
C ALA A 71 -10.17 10.38 15.17
N PHE A 72 -9.82 9.15 14.76
CA PHE A 72 -9.59 8.06 15.70
C PHE A 72 -8.36 8.33 16.58
N CYS A 73 -7.26 8.80 15.98
CA CYS A 73 -6.06 9.16 16.72
C CYS A 73 -6.35 10.27 17.75
N GLU A 74 -7.08 11.31 17.35
CA GLU A 74 -7.47 12.41 18.24
C GLU A 74 -8.36 11.92 19.39
N ARG A 75 -9.43 11.19 19.09
CA ARG A 75 -10.39 10.66 20.07
C ARG A 75 -9.72 9.79 21.14
N HIS A 76 -8.73 9.00 20.75
CA HIS A 76 -8.06 8.05 21.63
C HIS A 76 -6.69 8.52 22.12
N GLY A 77 -6.31 9.77 21.89
CA GLY A 77 -5.02 10.31 22.32
C GLY A 77 -3.82 9.53 21.73
N ILE A 78 -3.89 9.13 20.45
CA ILE A 78 -2.79 8.44 19.77
C ILE A 78 -1.93 9.49 19.06
N ASP A 79 -0.75 9.78 19.60
CA ASP A 79 0.22 10.64 18.90
C ASP A 79 0.96 9.86 17.80
N ALA A 80 0.26 9.57 16.71
CA ALA A 80 0.82 8.94 15.52
C ALA A 80 1.42 9.96 14.55
N HIS A 81 1.70 11.17 14.95
CA HIS A 81 2.16 12.27 14.08
C HIS A 81 1.26 12.44 12.82
N TYR A 82 -0.04 12.26 12.98
CA TYR A 82 -0.99 12.44 11.87
C TYR A 82 -0.93 13.86 11.34
N ARG A 83 -0.78 14.01 10.03
CA ARG A 83 -0.75 15.31 9.35
C ARG A 83 -1.41 15.20 7.99
N GLN A 84 -2.56 15.87 7.81
CA GLN A 84 -3.28 15.92 6.52
C GLN A 84 -2.80 17.14 5.74
N ALA A 85 -1.71 16.96 4.99
CA ALA A 85 -1.06 18.01 4.21
C ALA A 85 -1.15 17.78 2.68
N GLY A 86 -1.78 16.67 2.29
CA GLY A 86 -1.89 16.29 0.90
C GLY A 86 -0.73 15.44 0.39
N TRP A 87 -0.87 15.05 -0.88
CA TRP A 87 0.08 14.25 -1.62
C TRP A 87 0.53 14.95 -2.89
N LEU A 88 1.84 14.96 -3.12
CA LEU A 88 2.45 15.42 -4.36
C LEU A 88 2.82 14.21 -5.23
N TRP A 89 2.18 14.11 -6.38
CA TRP A 89 2.58 13.16 -7.43
C TRP A 89 3.44 13.91 -8.43
N THR A 90 4.74 13.57 -8.48
CA THR A 90 5.74 14.36 -9.19
C THR A 90 6.37 13.62 -10.37
N ALA A 91 7.00 14.36 -11.25
CA ALA A 91 7.88 13.84 -12.29
C ALA A 91 9.29 14.41 -12.07
N THR A 92 10.31 13.54 -12.19
CA THR A 92 11.74 13.88 -12.10
C THR A 92 12.42 13.91 -13.47
N THR A 93 11.65 13.65 -14.53
CA THR A 93 12.04 13.78 -15.93
C THR A 93 10.85 14.28 -16.74
N PRO A 94 11.06 15.08 -17.81
CA PRO A 94 9.98 15.49 -18.71
C PRO A 94 9.19 14.32 -19.30
N LEU A 95 9.82 13.15 -19.47
CA LEU A 95 9.16 11.94 -19.99
C LEU A 95 8.06 11.38 -19.08
N HIS A 96 8.08 11.75 -17.80
CA HIS A 96 7.06 11.35 -16.83
C HIS A 96 6.04 12.45 -16.54
N ALA A 97 6.26 13.68 -17.04
CA ALA A 97 5.32 14.77 -16.88
C ALA A 97 3.98 14.42 -17.56
N GLY A 98 2.87 14.65 -16.84
CA GLY A 98 1.54 14.34 -17.33
C GLY A 98 1.08 12.88 -17.16
N ASN A 99 1.88 11.99 -16.56
CA ASN A 99 1.46 10.59 -16.28
C ASN A 99 0.18 10.50 -15.42
N TRP A 100 -0.21 11.57 -14.76
CA TRP A 100 -1.42 11.69 -13.92
C TRP A 100 -2.66 12.16 -14.68
N GLU A 101 -2.51 12.71 -15.90
CA GLU A 101 -3.61 13.41 -16.61
C GLU A 101 -4.84 12.53 -16.83
N HIS A 102 -4.67 11.25 -17.11
CA HIS A 102 -5.78 10.33 -17.27
C HIS A 102 -6.58 10.19 -15.98
N ALA A 103 -5.91 10.10 -14.81
CA ALA A 103 -6.58 10.00 -13.50
C ALA A 103 -7.33 11.30 -13.16
N ILE A 104 -6.69 12.45 -13.41
CA ILE A 104 -7.32 13.75 -13.18
C ILE A 104 -8.56 13.92 -14.06
N ARG A 105 -8.45 13.64 -15.36
CA ARG A 105 -9.60 13.73 -16.28
C ARG A 105 -10.73 12.79 -15.92
N ALA A 106 -10.41 11.62 -15.37
CA ALA A 106 -11.43 10.70 -14.89
C ALA A 106 -12.24 11.27 -13.71
N CYS A 107 -11.57 11.97 -12.81
CA CYS A 107 -12.17 12.67 -11.68
C CYS A 107 -12.94 13.91 -12.15
N GLU A 108 -12.34 14.77 -12.99
CA GLU A 108 -12.95 16.01 -13.52
C GLU A 108 -14.27 15.72 -14.24
N ARG A 109 -14.33 14.67 -15.09
CA ARG A 109 -15.57 14.25 -15.79
C ARG A 109 -16.73 13.88 -14.86
N ARG A 110 -16.46 13.67 -13.58
CA ARG A 110 -17.42 13.25 -12.53
C ARG A 110 -17.60 14.29 -11.44
N GLY A 111 -17.10 15.51 -11.67
CA GLY A 111 -17.20 16.60 -10.70
C GLY A 111 -16.34 16.43 -9.45
N ILE A 112 -15.34 15.53 -9.48
CA ILE A 112 -14.42 15.28 -8.36
C ILE A 112 -13.21 16.20 -8.53
N ASP A 113 -13.16 17.26 -7.74
CA ASP A 113 -12.11 18.30 -7.76
C ASP A 113 -11.17 18.13 -6.57
N VAL A 114 -10.33 17.09 -6.61
CA VAL A 114 -9.36 16.78 -5.55
C VAL A 114 -7.91 17.08 -5.95
N PHE A 115 -7.66 17.25 -7.26
CA PHE A 115 -6.32 17.46 -7.80
C PHE A 115 -6.08 18.90 -8.26
N GLN A 116 -4.91 19.42 -7.95
CA GLN A 116 -4.42 20.71 -8.45
C GLN A 116 -3.15 20.49 -9.26
N ARG A 117 -3.17 20.85 -10.56
CA ARG A 117 -1.96 20.89 -11.37
C ARG A 117 -1.05 22.01 -10.89
N LEU A 118 0.23 21.72 -10.72
CA LEU A 118 1.19 22.69 -10.21
C LEU A 118 2.16 23.13 -11.33
N THR A 119 2.55 24.39 -11.30
CA THR A 119 3.68 24.87 -12.12
C THR A 119 5.00 24.27 -11.62
N PRO A 120 6.04 24.13 -12.48
CA PRO A 120 7.34 23.64 -12.04
C PRO A 120 7.90 24.38 -10.80
N ALA A 121 7.74 25.71 -10.76
CA ALA A 121 8.15 26.54 -9.63
C ALA A 121 7.38 26.18 -8.34
N ALA A 122 6.07 25.94 -8.43
CA ALA A 122 5.25 25.56 -7.28
C ALA A 122 5.60 24.15 -6.78
N VAL A 123 5.94 23.21 -7.69
CA VAL A 123 6.41 21.88 -7.30
C VAL A 123 7.76 21.98 -6.59
N ALA A 124 8.72 22.71 -7.16
CA ALA A 124 10.03 22.90 -6.55
C ALA A 124 9.94 23.53 -5.15
N ALA A 125 9.10 24.55 -4.99
CA ALA A 125 8.87 25.20 -3.70
C ALA A 125 8.28 24.26 -2.66
N ARG A 126 7.29 23.43 -3.03
CA ARG A 126 6.65 22.47 -2.09
C ARG A 126 7.53 21.25 -1.77
N THR A 127 8.32 20.79 -2.72
CA THR A 127 9.22 19.63 -2.54
C THR A 127 10.56 20.03 -1.96
N GLY A 128 10.92 21.31 -1.97
CA GLY A 128 12.24 21.78 -1.58
C GLY A 128 13.36 21.37 -2.55
N SER A 129 13.02 20.98 -3.79
CA SER A 129 14.00 20.53 -4.78
C SER A 129 13.58 20.81 -6.22
N SER A 130 14.48 21.40 -6.99
CA SER A 130 14.32 21.63 -8.44
C SER A 130 14.45 20.35 -9.28
N ALA A 131 14.79 19.22 -8.68
CA ALA A 131 14.78 17.93 -9.39
C ALA A 131 13.36 17.47 -9.80
N HIS A 132 12.34 18.08 -9.24
CA HIS A 132 10.94 17.82 -9.59
C HIS A 132 10.50 18.81 -10.68
N VAL A 133 10.39 18.33 -11.92
CA VAL A 133 10.13 19.17 -13.11
C VAL A 133 8.65 19.43 -13.36
N ALA A 134 7.76 18.61 -12.79
CA ALA A 134 6.31 18.77 -12.88
C ALA A 134 5.63 18.01 -11.74
N GLY A 135 4.37 18.31 -11.46
CA GLY A 135 3.61 17.60 -10.44
C GLY A 135 2.16 18.05 -10.32
N VAL A 136 1.42 17.26 -9.57
CA VAL A 136 0.04 17.51 -9.17
C VAL A 136 -0.07 17.30 -7.66
N TRP A 137 -0.88 18.11 -7.02
CA TRP A 137 -1.19 17.99 -5.60
C TRP A 137 -2.61 17.51 -5.41
N GLU A 138 -2.76 16.46 -4.58
CA GLU A 138 -4.04 16.00 -4.07
C GLU A 138 -4.20 16.46 -2.62
N ARG A 139 -5.31 17.10 -2.30
CA ARG A 139 -5.54 17.77 -1.02
C ARG A 139 -5.77 16.82 0.16
N GLY A 140 -6.51 15.72 -0.08
CA GLY A 140 -7.03 14.83 0.95
C GLY A 140 -6.02 13.95 1.71
N PRO A 141 -4.96 13.45 1.08
CA PRO A 141 -3.99 12.55 1.72
C PRO A 141 -3.32 13.10 2.96
N ALA A 142 -2.90 12.16 3.84
CA ALA A 142 -2.21 12.47 5.07
C ALA A 142 -0.97 11.60 5.28
N THR A 143 -0.16 11.95 6.26
CA THR A 143 0.96 11.14 6.73
C THR A 143 0.76 10.74 8.19
N VAL A 144 1.34 9.60 8.56
CA VAL A 144 1.43 9.11 9.94
C VAL A 144 2.82 8.56 10.22
N GLN A 145 3.18 8.45 11.48
CA GLN A 145 4.27 7.56 11.88
C GLN A 145 3.66 6.15 12.08
N PRO A 146 3.91 5.19 11.17
CA PRO A 146 3.09 3.99 11.09
C PRO A 146 3.24 3.05 12.28
N ALA A 147 4.44 2.96 12.88
CA ALA A 147 4.64 2.15 14.07
C ALA A 147 3.93 2.73 15.29
N LEU A 148 3.90 4.07 15.45
CA LEU A 148 3.13 4.73 16.53
C LEU A 148 1.64 4.53 16.33
N LEU A 149 1.13 4.57 15.08
CA LEU A 149 -0.26 4.24 14.80
C LEU A 149 -0.59 2.81 15.20
N ALA A 150 0.22 1.83 14.79
CA ALA A 150 -0.01 0.42 15.12
C ALA A 150 0.02 0.18 16.64
N ARG A 151 0.95 0.81 17.36
CA ARG A 151 1.05 0.75 18.83
C ARG A 151 -0.13 1.42 19.51
N GLY A 152 -0.56 2.56 18.99
CA GLY A 152 -1.75 3.25 19.49
C GLY A 152 -3.02 2.40 19.32
N LEU A 153 -3.22 1.80 18.15
CA LEU A 153 -4.33 0.87 17.90
C LEU A 153 -4.31 -0.34 18.83
N ARG A 154 -3.11 -0.90 19.08
CA ARG A 154 -2.95 -2.00 20.05
C ARG A 154 -3.39 -1.57 21.45
N ARG A 155 -2.95 -0.39 21.92
CA ARG A 155 -3.35 0.13 23.22
C ARG A 155 -4.86 0.24 23.32
N VAL A 156 -5.50 0.88 22.35
CA VAL A 156 -6.97 1.02 22.33
C VAL A 156 -7.67 -0.33 22.26
N ALA A 157 -7.13 -1.30 21.51
CA ALA A 157 -7.68 -2.65 21.46
C ALA A 157 -7.70 -3.31 22.85
N LEU A 158 -6.59 -3.19 23.61
CA LEU A 158 -6.52 -3.70 24.99
C LEU A 158 -7.51 -2.98 25.91
N GLU A 159 -7.63 -1.65 25.80
CA GLU A 159 -8.58 -0.84 26.58
C GLU A 159 -10.04 -1.24 26.30
N GLN A 160 -10.35 -1.70 25.08
CA GLN A 160 -11.67 -2.22 24.70
C GLN A 160 -11.88 -3.71 25.03
N GLY A 161 -10.98 -4.32 25.79
CA GLY A 161 -11.09 -5.72 26.21
C GLY A 161 -10.73 -6.73 25.12
N ILE A 162 -10.09 -6.31 24.01
CA ILE A 162 -9.55 -7.24 23.01
C ILE A 162 -8.26 -7.86 23.57
N ARG A 163 -8.16 -9.18 23.55
CA ARG A 163 -6.95 -9.90 23.97
C ARG A 163 -5.91 -9.83 22.85
N VAL A 164 -4.76 -9.25 23.10
CA VAL A 164 -3.67 -9.15 22.12
C VAL A 164 -2.47 -9.93 22.63
N PHE A 165 -2.11 -10.98 21.89
CA PHE A 165 -0.99 -11.86 22.20
C PHE A 165 0.14 -11.56 21.19
N GLU A 166 1.14 -10.81 21.62
CA GLU A 166 2.39 -10.59 20.91
C GLU A 166 3.35 -11.77 21.14
N HIS A 167 4.39 -11.92 20.30
CA HIS A 167 5.34 -13.04 20.30
C HIS A 167 4.65 -14.42 20.23
N SER A 168 3.52 -14.47 19.52
CA SER A 168 2.65 -15.65 19.42
C SER A 168 2.50 -16.09 17.95
N PRO A 169 3.58 -16.58 17.32
CA PRO A 169 3.55 -17.02 15.93
C PRO A 169 2.58 -18.19 15.74
N VAL A 170 1.68 -18.04 14.78
CA VAL A 170 0.78 -19.13 14.36
C VAL A 170 1.56 -20.07 13.44
N LEU A 171 1.64 -21.34 13.85
CA LEU A 171 2.38 -22.38 13.12
C LEU A 171 1.45 -23.20 12.22
N ARG A 172 0.19 -23.35 12.62
CA ARG A 172 -0.80 -24.14 11.89
C ARG A 172 -2.21 -23.61 12.13
N LEU A 173 -3.02 -23.68 11.08
CA LEU A 173 -4.47 -23.48 11.11
C LEU A 173 -5.14 -24.80 10.71
N ASP A 174 -5.96 -25.36 11.61
CA ASP A 174 -6.80 -26.50 11.29
C ASP A 174 -8.14 -25.99 10.75
N GLU A 175 -8.39 -26.26 9.48
CA GLU A 175 -9.51 -25.72 8.68
C GLU A 175 -10.80 -26.53 8.86
N SER A 176 -11.22 -26.75 10.11
CA SER A 176 -12.50 -27.36 10.43
C SER A 176 -13.64 -26.33 10.43
N PRO A 177 -14.92 -26.73 10.48
CA PRO A 177 -16.04 -25.81 10.65
C PRO A 177 -15.90 -24.87 11.86
N ARG A 178 -15.25 -25.34 12.92
CA ARG A 178 -14.79 -24.52 14.03
C ARG A 178 -13.25 -24.53 14.02
N PRO A 179 -12.63 -23.57 13.33
CA PRO A 179 -11.19 -23.59 13.10
C PRO A 179 -10.38 -23.49 14.40
N VAL A 180 -9.20 -24.14 14.39
CA VAL A 180 -8.26 -24.11 15.51
C VAL A 180 -6.95 -23.52 15.04
N VAL A 181 -6.55 -22.42 15.67
CA VAL A 181 -5.25 -21.76 15.46
C VAL A 181 -4.25 -22.32 16.46
N ARG A 182 -3.10 -22.80 15.99
CA ARG A 182 -2.04 -23.39 16.83
C ARG A 182 -0.78 -22.55 16.81
N SER A 183 -0.33 -22.16 17.98
CA SER A 183 0.99 -21.58 18.23
C SER A 183 2.00 -22.67 18.64
N LEU A 184 3.17 -22.28 19.16
CA LEU A 184 4.18 -23.22 19.62
C LEU A 184 3.73 -24.02 20.86
N HIS A 185 2.99 -23.38 21.77
CA HIS A 185 2.65 -23.93 23.08
C HIS A 185 1.15 -24.14 23.29
N ASP A 186 0.32 -23.35 22.59
CA ASP A 186 -1.10 -23.24 22.83
C ASP A 186 -1.93 -23.35 21.54
N SER A 187 -3.23 -23.50 21.72
CA SER A 187 -4.19 -23.48 20.62
C SER A 187 -5.45 -22.74 21.01
N ILE A 188 -6.06 -22.06 20.05
CA ILE A 188 -7.33 -21.33 20.21
C ILE A 188 -8.32 -21.87 19.19
N ALA A 189 -9.45 -22.39 19.67
CA ALA A 189 -10.60 -22.69 18.84
C ALA A 189 -11.48 -21.44 18.77
N ALA A 190 -11.89 -21.05 17.57
CA ALA A 190 -12.71 -19.87 17.33
C ALA A 190 -13.87 -20.20 16.40
N GLU A 191 -14.95 -19.42 16.45
CA GLU A 191 -16.04 -19.51 15.47
C GLU A 191 -15.62 -18.91 14.13
N LYS A 192 -14.83 -17.83 14.17
CA LYS A 192 -14.28 -17.17 12.99
C LYS A 192 -12.79 -16.91 13.18
N VAL A 193 -12.02 -17.12 12.13
CA VAL A 193 -10.60 -16.75 12.05
C VAL A 193 -10.41 -15.77 10.91
N ILE A 194 -9.68 -14.69 11.16
CA ILE A 194 -9.42 -13.65 10.16
C ILE A 194 -7.90 -13.59 9.90
N LEU A 195 -7.51 -13.91 8.68
CA LEU A 195 -6.12 -13.87 8.22
C LEU A 195 -5.80 -12.47 7.68
N ALA A 196 -5.14 -11.66 8.49
CA ALA A 196 -4.67 -10.31 8.15
C ALA A 196 -3.14 -10.25 8.13
N ILE A 197 -2.53 -11.23 7.43
CA ILE A 197 -1.11 -11.57 7.48
C ILE A 197 -0.30 -11.08 6.28
N ASN A 198 -0.83 -10.13 5.48
CA ASN A 198 -0.13 -9.51 4.36
C ASN A 198 0.52 -10.58 3.44
N ALA A 199 1.75 -10.34 2.98
CA ALA A 199 2.47 -11.20 2.04
C ALA A 199 2.77 -12.62 2.57
N TRP A 200 2.71 -12.86 3.88
CA TRP A 200 2.83 -14.22 4.44
C TRP A 200 1.68 -15.13 4.00
N ALA A 201 0.53 -14.57 3.64
CA ALA A 201 -0.58 -15.31 3.04
C ALA A 201 -0.20 -16.03 1.73
N ALA A 202 0.82 -15.58 1.02
CA ALA A 202 1.34 -16.26 -0.17
C ALA A 202 1.95 -17.66 0.13
N SER A 203 2.19 -18.00 1.40
CA SER A 203 2.59 -19.35 1.80
C SER A 203 1.43 -20.34 1.77
N LEU A 204 0.20 -19.87 1.89
CA LEU A 204 -1.01 -20.69 1.79
C LEU A 204 -1.22 -21.11 0.33
N PRO A 205 -1.45 -22.42 0.06
CA PRO A 205 -1.55 -22.95 -1.30
C PRO A 205 -2.56 -22.20 -2.17
N GLU A 206 -3.72 -21.87 -1.65
CA GLU A 206 -4.81 -21.19 -2.33
C GLU A 206 -4.46 -19.73 -2.69
N LEU A 207 -3.77 -19.02 -1.80
CA LEU A 207 -3.40 -17.62 -2.00
C LEU A 207 -2.04 -17.43 -2.70
N ARG A 208 -1.30 -18.51 -2.93
CA ARG A 208 0.06 -18.46 -3.48
C ARG A 208 0.16 -17.75 -4.82
N ARG A 209 -0.83 -17.92 -5.69
CA ARG A 209 -0.85 -17.31 -7.03
C ARG A 209 -1.59 -15.99 -7.11
N THR A 210 -2.17 -15.53 -6.02
CA THR A 210 -2.96 -14.27 -6.00
C THR A 210 -2.09 -13.05 -5.83
N MET A 211 -0.85 -13.22 -5.36
CA MET A 211 0.08 -12.12 -5.06
C MET A 211 1.53 -12.54 -5.26
N ILE A 212 2.40 -11.53 -5.37
CA ILE A 212 3.86 -11.68 -5.34
C ILE A 212 4.39 -10.89 -4.15
N PRO A 213 5.10 -11.52 -3.18
CA PRO A 213 5.85 -10.79 -2.17
C PRO A 213 6.96 -9.96 -2.83
N VAL A 214 6.98 -8.66 -2.57
CA VAL A 214 7.97 -7.73 -3.12
C VAL A 214 8.52 -6.88 -1.99
N SER A 215 9.86 -6.65 -1.92
CA SER A 215 10.39 -5.73 -0.93
C SER A 215 10.17 -4.28 -1.34
N SER A 216 10.01 -3.44 -0.33
CA SER A 216 10.11 -2.01 -0.41
C SER A 216 11.16 -1.56 0.60
N ASP A 217 12.18 -0.85 0.13
CA ASP A 217 13.36 -0.56 0.91
C ASP A 217 13.37 0.92 1.30
N MET A 218 13.74 1.23 2.53
CA MET A 218 13.67 2.58 3.09
C MET A 218 14.97 2.98 3.79
N VAL A 219 15.23 4.27 3.75
CA VAL A 219 16.27 4.94 4.53
C VAL A 219 15.68 6.13 5.28
N ALA A 220 16.30 6.50 6.40
CA ALA A 220 16.02 7.77 7.07
C ALA A 220 17.33 8.49 7.39
N THR A 221 17.33 9.81 7.14
CA THR A 221 18.46 10.68 7.44
C THR A 221 18.61 10.93 8.95
N ALA A 222 19.76 11.46 9.36
CA ALA A 222 19.85 12.14 10.65
C ALA A 222 18.88 13.34 10.69
N PRO A 223 18.39 13.75 11.89
CA PRO A 223 17.54 14.93 12.01
C PRO A 223 18.32 16.19 11.67
N ARG A 224 17.77 17.04 10.81
CA ARG A 224 18.33 18.34 10.40
C ARG A 224 17.19 19.32 10.13
N PRO A 225 16.39 19.68 11.14
CA PRO A 225 15.16 20.48 10.95
C PRO A 225 15.44 21.84 10.31
N GLU A 226 16.53 22.53 10.69
CA GLU A 226 16.88 23.82 10.13
C GLU A 226 17.27 23.74 8.64
N ARG A 227 18.02 22.71 8.26
CA ARG A 227 18.40 22.48 6.85
C ARG A 227 17.19 22.08 6.01
N LEU A 228 16.26 21.29 6.54
CA LEU A 228 15.01 21.01 5.86
C LEU A 228 14.16 22.28 5.68
N ALA A 229 14.03 23.10 6.70
CA ALA A 229 13.31 24.36 6.63
C ALA A 229 13.92 25.29 5.53
N SER A 230 15.25 25.33 5.41
CA SER A 230 15.94 26.14 4.40
C SER A 230 15.70 25.66 2.96
N THR A 231 15.27 24.41 2.73
CA THR A 231 14.87 23.94 1.40
C THR A 231 13.50 24.44 0.94
N GLY A 232 12.69 24.96 1.88
CA GLY A 232 11.28 25.29 1.64
C GLY A 232 10.32 24.13 1.79
N TRP A 233 10.79 22.88 1.97
CA TRP A 233 9.91 21.73 2.18
C TRP A 233 9.38 21.67 3.61
N THR A 234 8.40 22.49 3.90
CA THR A 234 7.81 22.68 5.23
C THR A 234 6.33 22.26 5.30
N GLY A 235 5.70 22.02 4.16
CA GLY A 235 4.28 21.69 4.03
C GLY A 235 3.89 20.38 4.69
N GLY A 236 4.80 19.37 4.72
CA GLY A 236 4.55 18.05 5.30
C GLY A 236 3.78 17.10 4.38
N GLU A 237 3.66 17.47 3.12
CA GLU A 237 3.09 16.61 2.09
C GLU A 237 3.90 15.31 1.98
N CYS A 238 3.22 14.23 1.68
CA CYS A 238 3.89 13.04 1.19
C CYS A 238 4.12 13.15 -0.32
N ILE A 239 5.26 12.66 -0.79
CA ILE A 239 5.68 12.81 -2.19
C ILE A 239 5.91 11.43 -2.79
N THR A 240 5.40 11.22 -4.02
CA THR A 240 5.80 10.10 -4.86
C THR A 240 6.20 10.58 -6.24
N ASP A 241 7.12 9.88 -6.87
CA ASP A 241 7.40 10.09 -8.28
C ASP A 241 6.45 9.28 -9.20
N SER A 242 6.67 9.40 -10.50
CA SER A 242 5.86 8.74 -11.55
C SER A 242 6.45 7.44 -12.07
N ARG A 243 7.51 6.89 -11.46
CA ARG A 243 8.10 5.61 -11.82
C ARG A 243 7.20 4.44 -11.44
N LEU A 244 7.33 3.31 -12.10
CA LEU A 244 6.72 2.04 -11.67
C LEU A 244 7.37 1.51 -10.39
N MET A 245 8.71 1.60 -10.30
CA MET A 245 9.48 1.39 -9.07
C MET A 245 9.47 2.69 -8.27
N VAL A 246 8.30 3.08 -7.81
CA VAL A 246 8.03 4.38 -7.21
C VAL A 246 9.01 4.72 -6.09
N ALA A 247 9.59 5.92 -6.15
CA ALA A 247 10.16 6.55 -4.99
C ALA A 247 9.06 7.29 -4.21
N TYR A 248 9.09 7.15 -2.90
CA TYR A 248 8.12 7.77 -2.00
C TYR A 248 8.83 8.28 -0.75
N TYR A 249 8.53 9.51 -0.35
CA TYR A 249 9.27 10.15 0.73
C TYR A 249 8.46 11.25 1.40
N ARG A 250 8.83 11.56 2.62
CA ARG A 250 8.27 12.64 3.43
C ARG A 250 9.25 13.12 4.47
N THR A 251 8.95 14.29 5.04
CA THR A 251 9.62 14.75 6.25
C THR A 251 9.01 14.11 7.50
N THR A 252 9.77 14.04 8.57
CA THR A 252 9.30 13.62 9.89
C THR A 252 9.24 14.81 10.84
N ARG A 253 8.52 14.66 11.95
CA ARG A 253 8.36 15.73 12.96
C ARG A 253 9.70 16.19 13.54
N ASP A 254 10.67 15.31 13.66
CA ASP A 254 12.01 15.58 14.18
C ASP A 254 13.00 16.07 13.11
N GLY A 255 12.53 16.37 11.90
CA GLY A 255 13.36 16.94 10.83
C GLY A 255 14.25 15.97 10.10
N ARG A 256 13.79 14.72 9.87
CA ARG A 256 14.42 13.74 8.97
C ARG A 256 13.70 13.70 7.63
N ILE A 257 14.34 13.13 6.64
CA ILE A 257 13.69 12.60 5.45
C ILE A 257 13.59 11.08 5.60
N ALA A 258 12.38 10.54 5.58
CA ALA A 258 12.11 9.13 5.37
C ALA A 258 11.88 8.91 3.88
N PHE A 259 12.75 8.15 3.22
CA PHE A 259 12.76 7.94 1.78
C PHE A 259 12.71 6.45 1.46
N GLY A 260 11.79 6.06 0.61
CA GLY A 260 11.59 4.68 0.22
C GLY A 260 11.55 4.47 -1.29
N ARG A 261 11.84 3.24 -1.71
CA ARG A 261 11.71 2.80 -3.10
C ARG A 261 11.06 1.43 -3.17
N GLY A 262 10.03 1.31 -3.99
CA GLY A 262 9.34 0.04 -4.25
C GLY A 262 10.11 -0.89 -5.18
N SER A 263 9.70 -2.17 -5.18
CA SER A 263 10.17 -3.20 -6.12
C SER A 263 11.64 -3.61 -5.97
N GLY A 264 12.08 -3.80 -4.73
CA GLY A 264 13.38 -4.37 -4.40
C GLY A 264 13.50 -5.86 -4.77
N ALA A 265 13.51 -6.76 -3.79
CA ALA A 265 13.54 -8.20 -4.01
C ALA A 265 12.16 -8.77 -4.35
N LEU A 266 12.13 -9.92 -5.05
CA LEU A 266 10.92 -10.72 -5.27
C LEU A 266 10.97 -12.00 -4.43
N GLY A 267 9.85 -12.37 -3.81
CA GLY A 267 9.71 -13.61 -3.06
C GLY A 267 9.58 -14.83 -3.98
N GLY A 268 10.57 -15.72 -3.95
CA GLY A 268 10.51 -17.00 -4.65
C GLY A 268 9.49 -17.94 -3.99
N ARG A 269 8.68 -18.64 -4.79
CA ARG A 269 7.67 -19.61 -4.34
C ARG A 269 6.69 -19.07 -3.29
N GLY A 270 6.40 -17.75 -3.34
CA GLY A 270 5.51 -17.10 -2.35
C GLY A 270 6.09 -16.98 -0.93
N ARG A 271 7.38 -17.19 -0.73
CA ARG A 271 8.01 -17.16 0.59
C ARG A 271 8.52 -15.76 0.93
N VAL A 272 8.21 -15.31 2.13
CA VAL A 272 8.86 -14.16 2.78
C VAL A 272 10.08 -14.69 3.52
N SER A 273 11.25 -14.11 3.28
CA SER A 273 12.52 -14.51 3.87
C SER A 273 13.23 -13.30 4.49
N ARG A 274 14.36 -13.51 5.16
CA ARG A 274 15.19 -12.44 5.73
C ARG A 274 15.65 -11.39 4.70
N THR A 275 15.67 -11.72 3.40
CA THR A 275 15.91 -10.77 2.31
C THR A 275 14.94 -9.58 2.33
N PHE A 276 13.77 -9.73 2.97
CA PHE A 276 12.77 -8.68 3.13
C PHE A 276 12.94 -7.85 4.42
N ASP A 277 13.89 -8.18 5.28
CA ASP A 277 14.12 -7.41 6.51
C ASP A 277 15.11 -6.26 6.29
N HIS A 278 16.23 -6.55 5.66
CA HIS A 278 17.28 -5.56 5.37
C HIS A 278 18.22 -6.05 4.27
N ASP A 279 18.71 -5.11 3.46
CA ASP A 279 19.71 -5.37 2.42
C ASP A 279 20.57 -4.09 2.22
N PRO A 280 21.86 -4.13 2.50
CA PRO A 280 22.75 -2.96 2.43
C PRO A 280 22.84 -2.35 1.03
N ASP A 281 22.89 -3.17 -0.03
CA ASP A 281 23.05 -2.69 -1.41
C ASP A 281 21.76 -1.99 -1.88
N ARG A 282 20.58 -2.54 -1.54
CA ARG A 282 19.31 -1.88 -1.82
C ARG A 282 19.19 -0.58 -1.03
N ALA A 283 19.56 -0.57 0.25
CA ALA A 283 19.58 0.64 1.06
C ALA A 283 20.52 1.70 0.48
N ALA A 284 21.72 1.32 0.03
CA ALA A 284 22.66 2.23 -0.64
C ALA A 284 22.05 2.81 -1.93
N SER A 285 21.36 2.00 -2.73
CA SER A 285 20.65 2.46 -3.94
C SER A 285 19.55 3.47 -3.61
N VAL A 286 18.77 3.24 -2.55
CA VAL A 286 17.73 4.17 -2.08
C VAL A 286 18.34 5.47 -1.59
N ALA A 287 19.46 5.41 -0.84
CA ALA A 287 20.19 6.59 -0.39
C ALA A 287 20.78 7.39 -1.57
N ALA A 288 21.21 6.73 -2.64
CA ALA A 288 21.70 7.40 -3.85
C ALA A 288 20.56 8.17 -4.55
N ASP A 289 19.36 7.58 -4.64
CA ASP A 289 18.16 8.27 -5.17
C ASP A 289 17.80 9.52 -4.33
N LEU A 290 17.84 9.41 -3.00
CA LEU A 290 17.65 10.55 -2.11
C LEU A 290 18.65 11.69 -2.39
N ARG A 291 19.94 11.35 -2.46
CA ARG A 291 21.01 12.35 -2.72
C ARG A 291 20.89 13.00 -4.10
N ARG A 292 20.43 12.24 -5.11
CA ARG A 292 20.14 12.77 -6.45
C ARG A 292 19.01 13.79 -6.44
N LEU A 293 17.96 13.52 -5.68
CA LEU A 293 16.80 14.44 -5.59
C LEU A 293 17.07 15.63 -4.66
N TYR A 294 17.89 15.44 -3.64
CA TYR A 294 18.24 16.45 -2.63
C TYR A 294 19.77 16.61 -2.48
N PRO A 295 20.47 17.09 -3.53
CA PRO A 295 21.94 17.23 -3.49
C PRO A 295 22.43 18.17 -2.39
N MET A 296 21.60 19.17 -2.00
CA MET A 296 21.89 20.08 -0.88
C MET A 296 21.90 19.40 0.51
N LEU A 297 21.41 18.15 0.58
CA LEU A 297 21.42 17.33 1.80
C LEU A 297 22.32 16.07 1.67
N ALA A 298 23.17 16.01 0.65
CA ALA A 298 23.97 14.82 0.32
C ALA A 298 24.95 14.42 1.43
N ASP A 299 25.41 15.38 2.23
CA ASP A 299 26.28 15.20 3.39
C ASP A 299 25.55 14.75 4.66
N VAL A 300 24.21 14.80 4.69
CA VAL A 300 23.43 14.36 5.85
C VAL A 300 23.49 12.84 5.97
N PRO A 301 23.97 12.30 7.11
CA PRO A 301 24.11 10.85 7.26
C PRO A 301 22.76 10.13 7.19
N ILE A 302 22.77 8.94 6.60
CA ILE A 302 21.68 7.96 6.74
C ILE A 302 21.88 7.25 8.08
N THR A 303 20.90 7.33 8.97
CA THR A 303 20.98 6.75 10.32
C THR A 303 20.15 5.50 10.50
N HIS A 304 19.14 5.28 9.64
CA HIS A 304 18.28 4.10 9.68
C HIS A 304 18.06 3.56 8.28
N THR A 305 18.10 2.25 8.16
CA THR A 305 17.76 1.52 6.95
C THR A 305 16.91 0.30 7.30
N TRP A 306 15.88 0.03 6.55
CA TRP A 306 15.00 -1.13 6.73
C TRP A 306 14.30 -1.50 5.43
N SER A 307 13.72 -2.68 5.42
CA SER A 307 12.85 -3.13 4.35
C SER A 307 11.51 -3.58 4.90
N GLY A 308 10.50 -3.55 4.07
CA GLY A 308 9.18 -4.11 4.35
C GLY A 308 8.71 -4.96 3.18
N VAL A 309 7.91 -5.98 3.47
CA VAL A 309 7.30 -6.81 2.43
C VAL A 309 5.95 -6.25 2.03
N VAL A 310 5.68 -6.27 0.73
CA VAL A 310 4.43 -5.86 0.09
C VAL A 310 3.78 -7.07 -0.57
N ASP A 311 2.51 -7.26 -0.35
CA ASP A 311 1.64 -8.28 -0.96
C ASP A 311 1.11 -7.81 -2.32
N ARG A 312 1.94 -7.77 -3.35
CA ARG A 312 1.57 -7.23 -4.66
C ARG A 312 0.57 -8.11 -5.38
N SER A 313 -0.72 -7.70 -5.43
CA SER A 313 -1.72 -8.30 -6.32
C SER A 313 -1.51 -7.85 -7.77
N GLU A 314 -2.08 -8.57 -8.72
CA GLU A 314 -2.03 -8.17 -10.14
C GLU A 314 -2.76 -6.84 -10.35
N THR A 315 -3.91 -6.68 -9.73
CA THR A 315 -4.81 -5.54 -9.89
C THR A 315 -4.37 -4.28 -9.15
N GLY A 316 -3.56 -4.44 -8.09
CA GLY A 316 -3.16 -3.34 -7.21
C GLY A 316 -4.26 -2.85 -6.27
N THR A 317 -5.37 -3.61 -6.17
CA THR A 317 -6.43 -3.43 -5.18
C THR A 317 -6.43 -4.59 -4.19
N PRO A 318 -6.75 -4.36 -2.91
CA PRO A 318 -6.95 -5.45 -1.96
C PRO A 318 -8.19 -6.27 -2.33
N PHE A 319 -8.20 -7.51 -1.90
CA PHE A 319 -9.34 -8.39 -2.01
C PHE A 319 -9.52 -9.20 -0.73
N PHE A 320 -10.77 -9.57 -0.49
CA PHE A 320 -11.20 -10.29 0.70
C PHE A 320 -11.96 -11.54 0.28
N GLY A 321 -12.01 -12.54 1.15
CA GLY A 321 -12.70 -13.78 0.82
C GLY A 321 -12.65 -14.80 1.96
N ARG A 322 -13.02 -16.03 1.60
CA ARG A 322 -13.06 -17.19 2.50
C ARG A 322 -12.07 -18.24 2.02
N LEU A 323 -11.17 -18.66 2.92
CA LEU A 323 -10.15 -19.65 2.60
C LEU A 323 -10.80 -21.02 2.37
N GLY A 324 -10.50 -21.68 1.25
CA GLY A 324 -11.11 -22.97 0.88
C GLY A 324 -12.63 -22.92 0.77
N GLY A 325 -13.25 -21.76 0.65
CA GLY A 325 -14.70 -21.60 0.74
C GLY A 325 -15.24 -21.79 2.15
N ASN A 326 -14.39 -21.99 3.16
CA ASN A 326 -14.81 -22.15 4.56
C ASN A 326 -15.36 -20.82 5.11
N PRO A 327 -16.66 -20.77 5.51
CA PRO A 327 -17.28 -19.53 5.99
C PRO A 327 -16.70 -19.02 7.30
N SER A 328 -15.95 -19.87 8.01
CA SER A 328 -15.33 -19.54 9.29
C SER A 328 -13.91 -18.98 9.17
N ILE A 329 -13.29 -19.01 7.96
CA ILE A 329 -11.91 -18.54 7.77
C ILE A 329 -11.92 -17.43 6.72
N LEU A 330 -11.80 -16.20 7.17
CA LEU A 330 -11.77 -15.00 6.34
C LEU A 330 -10.33 -14.55 6.08
N TYR A 331 -10.10 -13.86 4.98
CA TYR A 331 -8.81 -13.20 4.73
C TYR A 331 -8.98 -11.84 4.08
N GLY A 332 -7.98 -10.95 4.28
CA GLY A 332 -7.86 -9.68 3.58
C GLY A 332 -6.39 -9.45 3.22
N VAL A 333 -6.10 -9.35 1.89
CA VAL A 333 -4.74 -9.29 1.34
C VAL A 333 -4.70 -8.48 0.05
N GLY A 334 -3.50 -8.28 -0.52
CA GLY A 334 -3.33 -7.67 -1.84
C GLY A 334 -3.30 -6.14 -1.81
N PHE A 335 -2.98 -5.52 -0.67
CA PHE A 335 -2.93 -4.05 -0.53
C PHE A 335 -1.89 -3.37 -1.42
N SER A 336 -0.93 -4.13 -1.95
CA SER A 336 -0.02 -3.70 -3.02
C SER A 336 0.82 -2.46 -2.68
N GLY A 337 1.13 -2.26 -1.39
CA GLY A 337 1.92 -1.15 -0.89
C GLY A 337 1.14 0.13 -0.59
N ASN A 338 -0.16 0.15 -0.82
CA ASN A 338 -1.05 1.23 -0.41
C ASN A 338 -2.05 0.69 0.63
N GLY A 339 -1.59 0.48 1.85
CA GLY A 339 -2.36 -0.21 2.90
C GLY A 339 -2.83 0.70 4.03
N VAL A 340 -2.16 1.79 4.38
CA VAL A 340 -2.44 2.54 5.63
C VAL A 340 -3.89 3.03 5.69
N GLY A 341 -4.35 3.79 4.70
CA GLY A 341 -5.75 4.22 4.60
C GLY A 341 -6.71 3.04 4.39
N PRO A 342 -6.48 2.22 3.33
CA PRO A 342 -7.38 1.12 3.00
C PRO A 342 -7.55 0.04 4.08
N THR A 343 -6.61 -0.15 5.01
CA THR A 343 -6.80 -1.10 6.12
C THR A 343 -7.87 -0.65 7.12
N HIS A 344 -8.16 0.64 7.21
CA HIS A 344 -9.31 1.14 7.99
C HIS A 344 -10.62 0.64 7.36
N MET A 345 -10.80 0.84 6.05
CA MET A 345 -11.94 0.32 5.29
C MET A 345 -12.01 -1.22 5.34
N ALA A 346 -10.85 -1.89 5.21
CA ALA A 346 -10.75 -3.35 5.33
C ALA A 346 -11.23 -3.85 6.69
N GLY A 347 -11.01 -3.08 7.75
CA GLY A 347 -11.55 -3.34 9.08
C GLY A 347 -13.07 -3.49 9.06
N SER A 348 -13.78 -2.59 8.39
CA SER A 348 -15.24 -2.65 8.22
C SER A 348 -15.67 -3.86 7.39
N ILE A 349 -15.01 -4.11 6.24
CA ILE A 349 -15.32 -5.26 5.37
C ILE A 349 -15.20 -6.60 6.14
N LEU A 350 -14.08 -6.79 6.80
CA LEU A 350 -13.81 -8.04 7.54
C LEU A 350 -14.68 -8.16 8.79
N ALA A 351 -14.98 -7.07 9.49
CA ALA A 351 -15.85 -7.10 10.66
C ALA A 351 -17.30 -7.45 10.27
N SER A 352 -17.83 -6.79 9.24
CA SER A 352 -19.18 -7.11 8.74
C SER A 352 -19.28 -8.56 8.26
N SER A 353 -18.26 -9.05 7.55
CA SER A 353 -18.20 -10.45 7.10
C SER A 353 -18.08 -11.45 8.26
N ALA A 354 -17.31 -11.11 9.31
CA ALA A 354 -17.13 -11.98 10.47
C ALA A 354 -18.40 -12.07 11.34
N LEU A 355 -19.19 -11.00 11.39
CA LEU A 355 -20.47 -10.94 12.11
C LEU A 355 -21.67 -11.39 11.24
N ASP A 356 -21.39 -11.94 10.05
CA ASP A 356 -22.40 -12.39 9.08
C ASP A 356 -23.47 -11.30 8.77
N ARG A 357 -23.06 -10.01 8.83
CA ARG A 357 -23.95 -8.87 8.50
C ARG A 357 -24.14 -8.80 6.99
N ARG A 358 -25.29 -8.24 6.58
CA ARG A 358 -25.56 -7.85 5.20
C ARG A 358 -25.60 -6.33 5.13
N ASP A 359 -24.54 -5.74 4.62
CA ASP A 359 -24.36 -4.30 4.47
C ASP A 359 -23.41 -3.99 3.31
N GLU A 360 -23.22 -2.71 3.03
CA GLU A 360 -22.33 -2.24 1.95
C GLU A 360 -20.89 -2.77 2.05
N TRP A 361 -20.43 -3.14 3.24
CA TRP A 361 -19.07 -3.65 3.48
C TRP A 361 -18.96 -5.12 3.17
N SER A 362 -19.90 -5.94 3.61
CA SER A 362 -19.90 -7.37 3.34
C SER A 362 -20.27 -7.70 1.89
N GLU A 363 -21.07 -6.85 1.23
CA GLU A 363 -21.55 -7.05 -0.14
C GLU A 363 -20.63 -6.40 -1.21
N THR A 364 -19.59 -5.66 -0.80
CA THR A 364 -18.64 -5.03 -1.74
C THR A 364 -18.01 -6.07 -2.69
N PRO A 365 -17.80 -5.73 -3.98
CA PRO A 365 -17.13 -6.63 -4.91
C PRO A 365 -15.70 -6.99 -4.50
N LEU A 366 -15.04 -6.20 -3.66
CA LEU A 366 -13.74 -6.54 -3.08
C LEU A 366 -13.79 -7.82 -2.23
N ASN A 367 -14.96 -8.24 -1.75
CA ASN A 367 -15.18 -9.42 -0.88
C ASN A 367 -15.50 -10.71 -1.68
N ARG A 368 -15.15 -10.74 -2.97
CA ARG A 368 -15.38 -11.89 -3.86
C ARG A 368 -14.17 -12.76 -4.12
N GLY A 369 -13.06 -12.49 -3.41
CA GLY A 369 -11.79 -13.19 -3.63
C GLY A 369 -10.93 -12.56 -4.73
N PRO A 370 -9.87 -13.26 -5.17
CA PRO A 370 -8.95 -12.74 -6.17
C PRO A 370 -9.57 -12.76 -7.57
N GLU A 371 -9.49 -11.63 -8.27
CA GLU A 371 -10.00 -11.51 -9.65
C GLU A 371 -9.02 -12.07 -10.70
N SER A 372 -7.75 -12.15 -10.39
CA SER A 372 -6.72 -12.64 -11.29
C SER A 372 -5.63 -13.42 -10.55
N LEU A 373 -4.97 -14.31 -11.28
CA LEU A 373 -3.91 -15.15 -10.76
C LEU A 373 -2.62 -14.92 -11.54
N PHE A 374 -1.51 -14.84 -10.83
CA PHE A 374 -0.20 -14.90 -11.45
C PHE A 374 0.07 -16.29 -12.04
N PRO A 375 0.93 -16.40 -13.07
CA PRO A 375 1.41 -17.69 -13.55
C PRO A 375 1.98 -18.55 -12.41
N PRO A 376 1.97 -19.88 -12.50
CA PRO A 376 2.62 -20.73 -11.51
C PRO A 376 4.15 -20.55 -11.52
N ASP A 377 4.80 -20.91 -10.41
CA ASP A 377 6.25 -21.05 -10.39
C ASP A 377 6.69 -22.24 -11.26
N PRO A 378 7.82 -22.17 -11.97
CA PRO A 378 8.85 -21.12 -11.88
C PRO A 378 8.60 -19.87 -12.75
N VAL A 379 7.62 -19.90 -13.64
CA VAL A 379 7.33 -18.80 -14.61
C VAL A 379 7.10 -17.47 -13.89
N ARG A 380 6.33 -17.47 -12.80
CA ARG A 380 6.07 -16.27 -12.02
C ARG A 380 7.36 -15.63 -11.50
N TYR A 381 8.26 -16.42 -10.91
CA TYR A 381 9.49 -15.91 -10.31
C TYR A 381 10.48 -15.41 -11.38
N TYR A 382 10.85 -16.25 -12.35
CA TYR A 382 11.84 -15.87 -13.37
C TYR A 382 11.29 -14.83 -14.34
N GLY A 383 10.02 -14.95 -14.74
CA GLY A 383 9.33 -13.93 -15.52
C GLY A 383 9.26 -12.59 -14.78
N GLY A 384 8.95 -12.64 -13.48
CA GLY A 384 8.97 -11.46 -12.61
C GLY A 384 10.34 -10.78 -12.53
N LEU A 385 11.43 -11.55 -12.43
CA LEU A 385 12.80 -11.02 -12.46
C LEU A 385 13.11 -10.34 -13.80
N LEU A 386 12.72 -10.94 -14.92
CA LEU A 386 12.91 -10.38 -16.26
C LEU A 386 12.14 -9.05 -16.41
N VAL A 387 10.86 -9.04 -16.05
CA VAL A 387 10.03 -7.85 -16.10
C VAL A 387 10.61 -6.75 -15.20
N ARG A 388 11.02 -7.11 -13.98
CA ARG A 388 11.65 -6.16 -13.05
C ARG A 388 12.93 -5.56 -13.63
N ALA A 389 13.79 -6.37 -14.24
CA ALA A 389 15.02 -5.88 -14.88
C ALA A 389 14.72 -4.93 -16.04
N ALA A 390 13.71 -5.24 -16.85
CA ALA A 390 13.26 -4.38 -17.95
C ALA A 390 12.68 -3.05 -17.44
N VAL A 391 11.85 -3.08 -16.39
CA VAL A 391 11.32 -1.87 -15.76
C VAL A 391 12.46 -1.00 -15.22
N LYS A 392 13.40 -1.59 -14.46
CA LYS A 392 14.56 -0.87 -13.93
C LYS A 392 15.36 -0.19 -15.04
N ARG A 393 15.72 -0.96 -16.09
CA ARG A 393 16.47 -0.41 -17.23
C ARG A 393 15.71 0.69 -17.97
N LYS A 394 14.40 0.52 -18.13
CA LYS A 394 13.54 1.55 -18.72
C LYS A 394 13.62 2.84 -17.92
N GLU A 395 13.39 2.78 -16.62
CA GLU A 395 13.39 3.96 -15.74
C GLU A 395 14.74 4.65 -15.67
N GLU A 396 15.84 3.88 -15.54
CA GLU A 396 17.20 4.44 -15.57
C GLU A 396 17.53 5.15 -16.90
N THR A 397 16.96 4.71 -18.00
CA THR A 397 17.13 5.35 -19.31
C THR A 397 16.29 6.63 -19.38
N GLU A 398 15.05 6.58 -18.91
CA GLU A 398 14.13 7.72 -18.89
C GLU A 398 14.59 8.84 -17.93
N GLU A 399 15.21 8.49 -16.80
CA GLU A 399 15.83 9.47 -15.89
C GLU A 399 16.98 10.25 -16.56
N ARG A 400 17.61 9.70 -17.59
CA ARG A 400 18.62 10.38 -18.43
C ARG A 400 17.99 11.19 -19.59
N GLY A 401 16.66 11.31 -19.63
CA GLY A 401 15.93 11.99 -20.69
C GLY A 401 15.86 11.22 -22.01
N GLN A 402 16.13 9.91 -22.00
CA GLN A 402 16.15 9.06 -23.19
C GLN A 402 15.03 8.04 -23.15
N HIS A 403 14.49 7.68 -24.34
CA HIS A 403 13.52 6.59 -24.44
C HIS A 403 14.21 5.23 -24.44
N ALA A 404 13.73 4.32 -23.62
CA ALA A 404 14.18 2.94 -23.61
C ALA A 404 13.88 2.24 -24.94
N GLY A 405 14.73 1.29 -25.34
CA GLY A 405 14.57 0.52 -26.56
C GLY A 405 13.24 -0.28 -26.61
N PRO A 406 12.77 -0.64 -27.82
CA PRO A 406 11.45 -1.23 -28.01
C PRO A 406 11.25 -2.55 -27.22
N PHE A 407 12.26 -3.42 -27.22
CA PHE A 407 12.22 -4.67 -26.46
C PHE A 407 12.06 -4.43 -24.95
N THR A 408 12.86 -3.53 -24.37
CA THR A 408 12.77 -3.17 -22.95
C THR A 408 11.39 -2.62 -22.61
N ARG A 409 10.83 -1.76 -23.47
CA ARG A 409 9.47 -1.21 -23.29
C ARG A 409 8.43 -2.33 -23.35
N ALA A 410 8.51 -3.22 -24.33
CA ALA A 410 7.57 -4.33 -24.48
C ALA A 410 7.56 -5.25 -23.25
N VAL A 411 8.74 -5.66 -22.76
CA VAL A 411 8.83 -6.49 -21.54
C VAL A 411 8.33 -5.73 -20.31
N ALA A 412 8.63 -4.43 -20.17
CA ALA A 412 8.15 -3.62 -19.05
C ALA A 412 6.61 -3.49 -19.03
N THR A 413 5.92 -3.64 -20.17
CA THR A 413 4.44 -3.67 -20.20
C THR A 413 3.84 -4.92 -19.56
N LEU A 414 4.62 -5.94 -19.29
CA LEU A 414 4.17 -7.14 -18.57
C LEU A 414 4.15 -6.96 -17.05
N ALA A 415 4.58 -5.79 -16.55
CA ALA A 415 4.43 -5.46 -15.13
C ALA A 415 2.94 -5.53 -14.73
N PRO A 416 2.61 -5.96 -13.49
CA PRO A 416 1.25 -6.06 -13.01
C PRO A 416 0.42 -4.81 -13.30
N SER A 417 -0.83 -4.96 -13.69
CA SER A 417 -1.69 -3.84 -14.11
C SER A 417 -1.84 -2.80 -13.01
N GLY A 418 -1.86 -3.22 -11.77
CA GLY A 418 -1.87 -2.36 -10.59
C GLY A 418 -0.65 -1.45 -10.43
N MET A 419 0.48 -1.75 -11.10
CA MET A 419 1.67 -0.89 -11.11
C MET A 419 1.62 0.19 -12.18
N ARG A 420 0.86 -0.02 -13.26
CA ARG A 420 0.83 0.90 -14.39
C ARG A 420 0.09 2.19 -13.99
N LYS A 421 0.82 3.27 -13.92
CA LYS A 421 0.24 4.61 -13.79
C LYS A 421 -0.04 5.08 -15.21
N GLY A 422 -1.31 5.12 -15.62
CA GLY A 422 -1.71 5.47 -16.98
C GLY A 422 -1.66 4.28 -17.96
N GLY A 423 -2.58 3.36 -17.85
CA GLY A 423 -2.78 2.30 -18.82
C GLY A 423 -3.72 2.71 -19.94
N LYS A 424 -3.44 2.27 -21.18
CA LYS A 424 -4.49 2.16 -22.20
C LYS A 424 -5.68 1.44 -21.58
N PRO A 425 -6.92 1.82 -21.94
CA PRO A 425 -8.10 1.06 -21.52
C PRO A 425 -7.90 -0.42 -21.88
N LEU A 426 -8.34 -1.31 -21.02
CA LEU A 426 -8.46 -2.74 -21.36
C LEU A 426 -9.27 -2.82 -22.65
N PRO A 427 -8.94 -3.74 -23.60
CA PRO A 427 -9.80 -3.98 -24.75
C PRO A 427 -11.19 -4.29 -24.20
N THR A 428 -12.17 -3.46 -24.52
CA THR A 428 -13.57 -3.80 -24.33
C THR A 428 -13.79 -5.07 -25.13
N GLU A 429 -14.21 -6.15 -24.47
CA GLU A 429 -14.80 -7.28 -25.17
C GLU A 429 -15.89 -6.69 -26.05
N THR A 430 -15.70 -6.82 -27.36
CA THR A 430 -16.71 -6.45 -28.33
C THR A 430 -17.97 -7.22 -27.98
N ALA A 431 -19.01 -6.51 -27.57
CA ALA A 431 -20.35 -7.05 -27.46
C ALA A 431 -20.63 -7.83 -28.75
N GLY A 432 -20.84 -9.13 -28.60
CA GLY A 432 -21.22 -9.99 -29.69
C GLY A 432 -22.46 -9.41 -30.37
N THR A 433 -22.30 -8.97 -31.59
CA THR A 433 -23.39 -8.72 -32.52
C THR A 433 -24.12 -10.05 -32.69
N THR A 434 -25.25 -10.18 -32.03
CA THR A 434 -26.29 -11.13 -32.47
C THR A 434 -26.79 -10.59 -33.81
N ALA A 435 -26.37 -11.24 -34.88
CA ALA A 435 -27.06 -11.16 -36.14
C ALA A 435 -28.18 -12.21 -36.13
N ASP A 436 -29.36 -11.75 -36.47
CA ASP A 436 -30.63 -12.42 -36.84
C ASP A 436 -30.69 -13.94 -36.89
#